data_eaf04e021d898afbcdd18ba2b8697cf4
#
_entry.id   eaf04e021d898afbcdd18ba2b8697cf4
#
_cell.length_a   1.000
_cell.length_b   1.000
_cell.length_c   1.000
_cell.angle_alpha   90.00
_cell.angle_beta   90.00
_cell.angle_gamma   90.00
#
_symmetry.space_group_name_H-M   'P 1'
#
loop_
_entity.id
_entity.type
_entity.pdbx_description
1 polymer ?
#
loop_
_entity_poly.entity_id
_entity_poly.type
_entity_poly.pdbx_seq_one_letter_code
_entity_poly.pdbx_strand_id
1 'polypeptide(L)'
;VETEPEVFYARETDETKILYVGDPQIGASKGQPQNGEALTEEAGAANTAARNDGFAWNRTLETAFAQTPDINFVISAGDQVNNTGKPKEEEYAAYLFPKALKTVPVATTIGNHDSLNADYAYHFYNPNPTDNGLTEAGGDYYYSYGDGLFIVLNTNNYNVAEHAETIQEAVASDPSATWRVVTIHQDIYGSGLDHSDTDGMILRTQLTPVFDSYDIDVVLQGHDHTYSRTKMLYGDGQVHSGYEFRLNEDGSDYDWDHAYNVASGESIPLAPEEGDEAGAAALAAFQADNNCYTIENTTGNTVVDPQGILYMTANSASGSKYYELIGTQQDYVANRSQNWLPSYSIITMTDSRFQIDTYQILNDGTTEKIDDTFTIIKTK
;
A
#
# COMPACT_ATOMS: atom_id res chain seq x y z
N VAL A 1 29.48 -16.46 -9.05
CA VAL A 1 30.01 -15.91 -7.79
C VAL A 1 29.17 -16.51 -6.68
N GLU A 2 29.77 -17.27 -5.78
CA GLU A 2 29.09 -17.73 -4.57
C GLU A 2 29.15 -16.60 -3.54
N THR A 3 28.01 -16.26 -2.93
CA THR A 3 27.95 -15.33 -1.80
C THR A 3 28.16 -16.12 -0.52
N GLU A 4 28.57 -15.45 0.56
CA GLU A 4 28.59 -16.05 1.89
C GLU A 4 27.19 -16.52 2.26
N PRO A 5 27.03 -17.68 2.93
CA PRO A 5 25.73 -18.16 3.36
C PRO A 5 25.09 -17.20 4.37
N GLU A 6 23.84 -16.80 4.11
CA GLU A 6 23.03 -16.05 5.05
C GLU A 6 22.09 -16.98 5.83
N VAL A 7 21.80 -16.67 7.08
CA VAL A 7 20.86 -17.44 7.90
C VAL A 7 19.45 -16.90 7.63
N PHE A 8 18.62 -17.76 7.07
CA PHE A 8 17.20 -17.46 6.87
C PHE A 8 16.40 -18.04 8.06
N TYR A 9 15.56 -17.22 8.66
CA TYR A 9 14.77 -17.61 9.81
C TYR A 9 13.35 -18.00 9.37
N ALA A 10 13.06 -19.30 9.35
CA ALA A 10 11.68 -19.80 9.34
C ALA A 10 11.24 -20.01 10.79
N ARG A 11 10.25 -19.27 11.25
CA ARG A 11 9.75 -19.36 12.63
C ARG A 11 8.34 -19.91 12.61
N GLU A 12 8.13 -21.02 13.28
CA GLU A 12 6.80 -21.47 13.68
C GLU A 12 6.55 -20.93 15.08
N THR A 13 5.56 -20.08 15.23
CA THR A 13 5.20 -19.47 16.53
C THR A 13 3.68 -19.40 16.63
N ASP A 14 3.16 -19.47 17.87
CA ASP A 14 1.76 -19.21 18.16
C ASP A 14 1.39 -17.73 17.96
N GLU A 15 2.36 -16.89 17.64
CA GLU A 15 2.22 -15.46 17.40
C GLU A 15 3.07 -15.07 16.17
N THR A 16 2.43 -14.54 15.14
CA THR A 16 3.08 -14.04 13.94
C THR A 16 3.31 -12.54 14.06
N LYS A 17 4.55 -12.09 13.87
CA LYS A 17 4.92 -10.68 13.84
C LYS A 17 5.32 -10.25 12.45
N ILE A 18 4.69 -9.23 11.93
CA ILE A 18 4.86 -8.74 10.57
C ILE A 18 5.29 -7.27 10.64
N LEU A 19 6.33 -6.93 9.88
CA LEU A 19 6.67 -5.54 9.61
C LEU A 19 5.87 -5.10 8.37
N TYR A 20 4.98 -4.11 8.54
CA TYR A 20 4.24 -3.50 7.45
C TYR A 20 4.78 -2.11 7.15
N VAL A 21 5.10 -1.87 5.87
CA VAL A 21 5.67 -0.63 5.35
C VAL A 21 5.03 -0.31 3.99
N GLY A 22 5.08 0.96 3.59
CA GLY A 22 4.71 1.41 2.26
C GLY A 22 5.76 2.36 1.70
N ASP A 23 5.78 2.47 0.40
CA ASP A 23 6.43 3.55 -0.35
C ASP A 23 7.86 3.85 0.10
N PRO A 24 8.76 2.85 0.15
CA PRO A 24 10.18 3.14 0.31
C PRO A 24 10.69 3.99 -0.85
N GLN A 25 10.10 3.87 -2.01
CA GLN A 25 10.24 4.66 -3.24
C GLN A 25 11.69 5.15 -3.45
N ILE A 26 12.60 4.16 -3.49
CA ILE A 26 14.04 4.41 -3.61
C ILE A 26 14.34 5.16 -4.89
N GLY A 27 14.97 6.32 -4.78
CA GLY A 27 15.26 7.21 -5.90
C GLY A 27 14.40 8.46 -5.96
N ALA A 28 13.34 8.58 -5.12
CA ALA A 28 12.42 9.69 -5.13
C ALA A 28 12.99 10.98 -4.52
N SER A 29 13.96 10.89 -3.62
CA SER A 29 14.56 12.07 -2.99
C SER A 29 15.41 12.87 -3.99
N LYS A 30 15.62 14.15 -3.70
CA LYS A 30 16.55 14.97 -4.48
C LYS A 30 17.98 14.54 -4.17
N GLY A 31 18.77 14.29 -5.22
CA GLY A 31 20.20 14.04 -5.08
C GLY A 31 20.93 15.17 -4.35
N GLN A 32 22.02 14.85 -3.67
CA GLN A 32 22.85 15.85 -3.00
C GLN A 32 23.77 16.59 -4.01
N PRO A 33 23.94 17.90 -3.88
CA PRO A 33 24.90 18.63 -4.70
C PRO A 33 26.30 18.04 -4.54
N GLN A 34 27.04 17.90 -5.64
CA GLN A 34 28.46 17.61 -5.60
C GLN A 34 29.22 18.93 -5.68
N ASN A 35 30.19 19.17 -4.75
CA ASN A 35 31.02 20.35 -4.72
C ASN A 35 30.25 21.69 -4.69
N GLY A 36 29.03 21.70 -4.14
CA GLY A 36 28.22 22.92 -4.04
C GLY A 36 27.44 23.30 -5.30
N GLU A 37 27.54 22.51 -6.38
CA GLU A 37 26.74 22.69 -7.58
C GLU A 37 25.51 21.77 -7.52
N ALA A 38 24.32 22.28 -7.91
CA ALA A 38 23.13 21.46 -8.03
C ALA A 38 23.36 20.36 -9.08
N LEU A 39 23.07 19.09 -8.70
CA LEU A 39 23.11 17.98 -9.63
C LEU A 39 22.00 18.17 -10.67
N THR A 40 22.35 18.05 -11.96
CA THR A 40 21.37 17.93 -13.01
C THR A 40 20.90 16.46 -13.09
N GLU A 41 19.66 16.21 -13.53
CA GLU A 41 19.11 14.86 -13.70
C GLU A 41 20.02 13.90 -14.50
N GLU A 42 20.81 14.44 -15.43
CA GLU A 42 21.74 13.68 -16.28
C GLU A 42 23.07 13.30 -15.58
N ALA A 43 23.44 13.95 -14.48
CA ALA A 43 24.80 13.87 -13.93
C ALA A 43 24.93 13.05 -12.64
N GLY A 44 24.09 12.03 -12.44
CA GLY A 44 24.20 11.11 -11.28
C GLY A 44 23.35 11.52 -10.08
N ALA A 45 22.40 12.45 -10.24
CA ALA A 45 21.43 12.78 -9.19
C ALA A 45 20.61 11.54 -8.82
N ALA A 46 20.21 10.71 -9.80
CA ALA A 46 19.47 9.47 -9.60
C ALA A 46 20.23 8.49 -8.71
N ASN A 47 21.51 8.21 -8.98
CA ASN A 47 22.32 7.31 -8.16
C ASN A 47 22.53 7.85 -6.74
N THR A 48 22.61 9.18 -6.58
CA THR A 48 22.74 9.81 -5.26
C THR A 48 21.43 9.71 -4.48
N ALA A 49 20.30 9.90 -5.14
CA ALA A 49 18.98 9.72 -4.53
C ALA A 49 18.78 8.25 -4.11
N ALA A 50 19.00 7.29 -5.00
CA ALA A 50 18.88 5.87 -4.69
C ALA A 50 19.76 5.46 -3.49
N ARG A 51 21.01 5.95 -3.43
CA ARG A 51 21.89 5.69 -2.29
C ARG A 51 21.35 6.26 -1.00
N ASN A 52 20.93 7.52 -1.00
CA ASN A 52 20.45 8.21 0.20
C ASN A 52 19.17 7.55 0.73
N ASP A 53 18.25 7.26 -0.18
CA ASP A 53 16.97 6.60 0.15
C ASP A 53 17.21 5.17 0.63
N GLY A 54 18.13 4.44 0.00
CA GLY A 54 18.55 3.11 0.43
C GLY A 54 19.14 3.10 1.85
N PHE A 55 19.92 4.11 2.24
CA PHE A 55 20.39 4.26 3.62
C PHE A 55 19.25 4.56 4.59
N ALA A 56 18.33 5.43 4.22
CA ALA A 56 17.17 5.74 5.05
C ALA A 56 16.24 4.51 5.21
N TRP A 57 15.99 3.79 4.13
CA TRP A 57 15.28 2.52 4.15
C TRP A 57 15.95 1.47 5.06
N ASN A 58 17.27 1.27 4.91
CA ASN A 58 18.02 0.35 5.78
C ASN A 58 17.90 0.76 7.27
N ARG A 59 17.96 2.07 7.58
CA ARG A 59 17.76 2.58 8.94
C ARG A 59 16.39 2.22 9.49
N THR A 60 15.34 2.32 8.68
CA THR A 60 13.97 1.94 9.08
C THR A 60 13.92 0.46 9.43
N LEU A 61 14.46 -0.40 8.57
CA LEU A 61 14.50 -1.83 8.85
C LEU A 61 15.33 -2.16 10.10
N GLU A 62 16.54 -1.61 10.22
CA GLU A 62 17.38 -1.83 11.40
C GLU A 62 16.67 -1.38 12.69
N THR A 63 15.95 -0.26 12.65
CA THR A 63 15.20 0.25 13.81
C THR A 63 14.03 -0.69 14.15
N ALA A 64 13.24 -1.11 13.16
CA ALA A 64 12.11 -2.03 13.36
C ALA A 64 12.58 -3.39 13.92
N PHE A 65 13.64 -3.97 13.36
CA PHE A 65 14.20 -5.25 13.81
C PHE A 65 14.92 -5.16 15.16
N ALA A 66 15.48 -4.00 15.50
CA ALA A 66 16.03 -3.78 16.86
C ALA A 66 14.92 -3.70 17.91
N GLN A 67 13.79 -3.08 17.57
CA GLN A 67 12.62 -2.98 18.46
C GLN A 67 11.88 -4.33 18.55
N THR A 68 11.76 -5.06 17.43
CA THR A 68 11.02 -6.32 17.31
C THR A 68 11.93 -7.36 16.63
N PRO A 69 12.82 -8.04 17.38
CA PRO A 69 13.82 -8.95 16.78
C PRO A 69 13.25 -10.24 16.17
N ASP A 70 12.00 -10.56 16.46
CA ASP A 70 11.32 -11.79 16.07
C ASP A 70 10.29 -11.58 14.95
N ILE A 71 10.43 -10.53 14.13
CA ILE A 71 9.66 -10.35 12.91
C ILE A 71 9.79 -11.59 12.02
N ASN A 72 8.64 -12.12 11.56
CA ASN A 72 8.55 -13.29 10.72
C ASN A 72 8.76 -12.95 9.24
N PHE A 73 8.16 -11.87 8.76
CA PHE A 73 8.30 -11.38 7.39
C PHE A 73 7.94 -9.89 7.28
N VAL A 74 8.20 -9.31 6.13
CA VAL A 74 7.90 -7.92 5.80
C VAL A 74 6.78 -7.89 4.76
N ILE A 75 5.80 -7.02 4.92
CA ILE A 75 4.85 -6.61 3.86
C ILE A 75 5.23 -5.21 3.41
N SER A 76 5.48 -5.05 2.09
CA SER A 76 5.73 -3.76 1.45
C SER A 76 4.58 -3.45 0.49
N ALA A 77 3.83 -2.38 0.79
CA ALA A 77 2.60 -2.03 0.08
C ALA A 77 2.83 -1.29 -1.26
N GLY A 78 3.91 -1.57 -1.94
CA GLY A 78 4.21 -1.03 -3.28
C GLY A 78 5.22 0.09 -3.28
N ASP A 79 5.52 0.57 -4.48
CA ASP A 79 6.51 1.61 -4.77
C ASP A 79 7.86 1.35 -4.10
N GLN A 80 8.45 0.20 -4.44
CA GLN A 80 9.80 -0.15 -3.98
C GLN A 80 10.84 0.81 -4.54
N VAL A 81 10.64 1.29 -5.77
CA VAL A 81 11.51 2.17 -6.52
C VAL A 81 10.75 3.38 -7.08
N ASN A 82 11.48 4.40 -7.54
CA ASN A 82 10.88 5.64 -8.01
C ASN A 82 10.72 5.74 -9.54
N ASN A 83 11.69 5.23 -10.32
CA ASN A 83 11.62 5.38 -11.75
C ASN A 83 10.51 4.55 -12.38
N THR A 84 9.78 5.16 -13.30
CA THR A 84 8.81 4.49 -14.17
C THR A 84 9.44 4.22 -15.54
N GLY A 85 9.04 3.18 -16.27
CA GLY A 85 9.35 2.97 -17.67
C GLY A 85 10.84 2.89 -18.10
N LYS A 86 11.79 2.78 -17.16
CA LYS A 86 13.25 2.71 -17.41
C LYS A 86 13.87 1.60 -16.55
N PRO A 87 15.04 1.06 -16.96
CA PRO A 87 15.81 0.16 -16.09
C PRO A 87 16.06 0.81 -14.72
N LYS A 88 15.79 0.08 -13.64
CA LYS A 88 15.78 0.56 -12.24
C LYS A 88 16.80 -0.16 -11.37
N GLU A 89 17.84 -0.73 -11.96
CA GLU A 89 18.79 -1.61 -11.27
C GLU A 89 19.45 -0.97 -10.05
N GLU A 90 19.82 0.31 -10.12
CA GLU A 90 20.43 1.03 -8.98
C GLU A 90 19.43 1.20 -7.83
N GLU A 91 18.18 1.43 -8.15
CA GLU A 91 17.12 1.61 -7.16
C GLU A 91 16.76 0.28 -6.51
N TYR A 92 16.55 -0.79 -7.30
CA TYR A 92 16.33 -2.14 -6.75
C TYR A 92 17.54 -2.66 -5.96
N ALA A 93 18.77 -2.38 -6.42
CA ALA A 93 19.96 -2.74 -5.66
C ALA A 93 20.01 -2.04 -4.29
N ALA A 94 19.56 -0.78 -4.21
CA ALA A 94 19.48 -0.04 -2.96
C ALA A 94 18.29 -0.51 -2.08
N TYR A 95 17.15 -0.89 -2.68
CA TYR A 95 16.03 -1.48 -1.97
C TYR A 95 16.40 -2.83 -1.34
N LEU A 96 17.10 -3.69 -2.07
CA LEU A 96 17.49 -5.05 -1.63
C LEU A 96 18.76 -5.08 -0.78
N PHE A 97 19.48 -3.95 -0.66
CA PHE A 97 20.72 -3.82 0.10
C PHE A 97 20.60 -4.19 1.59
N PRO A 98 19.51 -3.84 2.32
CA PRO A 98 19.42 -4.07 3.75
C PRO A 98 19.61 -5.54 4.12
N LYS A 99 20.44 -5.78 5.16
CA LYS A 99 20.74 -7.12 5.64
C LYS A 99 19.48 -7.86 6.13
N ALA A 100 18.52 -7.14 6.71
CA ALA A 100 17.29 -7.72 7.20
C ALA A 100 16.52 -8.48 6.10
N LEU A 101 16.46 -7.94 4.88
CA LEU A 101 15.79 -8.56 3.74
C LEU A 101 16.47 -9.83 3.21
N LYS A 102 17.67 -10.15 3.70
CA LYS A 102 18.36 -11.41 3.41
C LYS A 102 18.04 -12.51 4.40
N THR A 103 17.38 -12.18 5.51
CA THR A 103 17.17 -13.08 6.64
C THR A 103 15.71 -13.42 6.88
N VAL A 104 14.78 -12.65 6.34
CA VAL A 104 13.34 -12.87 6.41
C VAL A 104 12.70 -12.65 5.04
N PRO A 105 11.55 -13.29 4.74
CA PRO A 105 10.81 -13.05 3.51
C PRO A 105 10.30 -11.61 3.44
N VAL A 106 10.16 -11.10 2.22
CA VAL A 106 9.41 -9.88 1.94
C VAL A 106 8.29 -10.20 0.95
N ALA A 107 7.06 -9.85 1.31
CA ALA A 107 5.91 -9.86 0.44
C ALA A 107 5.74 -8.45 -0.14
N THR A 108 6.04 -8.29 -1.41
CA THR A 108 5.98 -7.00 -2.10
C THR A 108 4.71 -6.87 -2.91
N THR A 109 4.12 -5.68 -2.92
CA THR A 109 3.00 -5.31 -3.78
C THR A 109 3.54 -4.49 -4.95
N ILE A 110 2.99 -4.62 -6.15
CA ILE A 110 3.36 -3.79 -7.29
C ILE A 110 2.73 -2.41 -7.12
N GLY A 111 3.56 -1.38 -6.95
CA GLY A 111 3.12 0.02 -6.96
C GLY A 111 3.05 0.59 -8.38
N ASN A 112 2.51 1.79 -8.55
CA ASN A 112 2.41 2.42 -9.87
C ASN A 112 3.80 2.74 -10.44
N HIS A 113 4.77 3.08 -9.60
CA HIS A 113 6.16 3.23 -10.01
C HIS A 113 6.86 1.91 -10.37
N ASP A 114 6.38 0.77 -9.91
CA ASP A 114 6.90 -0.56 -10.28
C ASP A 114 6.26 -1.12 -11.55
N SER A 115 5.03 -0.72 -11.91
CA SER A 115 4.12 -1.45 -12.79
C SER A 115 4.44 -1.37 -14.29
N LEU A 116 5.09 -0.30 -14.73
CA LEU A 116 5.19 0.07 -16.15
C LEU A 116 6.33 -0.60 -16.94
N ASN A 117 7.04 -1.55 -16.34
CA ASN A 117 8.02 -2.41 -17.02
C ASN A 117 8.25 -3.71 -16.23
N ALA A 118 9.01 -4.63 -16.83
CA ALA A 118 9.24 -5.96 -16.31
C ALA A 118 10.30 -6.03 -15.17
N ASP A 119 10.92 -4.91 -14.77
CA ASP A 119 12.06 -4.93 -13.85
C ASP A 119 11.69 -5.53 -12.49
N TYR A 120 10.48 -5.24 -11.97
CA TYR A 120 9.97 -5.84 -10.74
C TYR A 120 9.99 -7.39 -10.80
N ALA A 121 9.51 -7.98 -11.89
CA ALA A 121 9.45 -9.43 -12.05
C ALA A 121 10.83 -10.11 -12.09
N TYR A 122 11.89 -9.36 -12.37
CA TYR A 122 13.27 -9.89 -12.31
C TYR A 122 13.84 -9.91 -10.90
N HIS A 123 13.27 -9.15 -9.97
CA HIS A 123 13.77 -9.01 -8.60
C HIS A 123 12.95 -9.80 -7.57
N PHE A 124 11.67 -10.07 -7.86
CA PHE A 124 10.78 -10.72 -6.91
C PHE A 124 10.16 -12.00 -7.50
N TYR A 125 10.16 -13.05 -6.70
CA TYR A 125 9.51 -14.33 -7.01
C TYR A 125 8.38 -14.56 -6.01
N ASN A 126 7.18 -14.16 -6.40
CA ASN A 126 6.01 -14.23 -5.54
C ASN A 126 5.42 -15.65 -5.50
N PRO A 127 4.93 -16.14 -4.34
CA PRO A 127 4.28 -17.43 -4.23
C PRO A 127 2.88 -17.40 -4.86
N ASN A 128 2.44 -18.54 -5.39
CA ASN A 128 1.11 -18.70 -6.01
C ASN A 128 0.70 -17.51 -6.90
N PRO A 129 1.55 -17.11 -7.88
CA PRO A 129 1.21 -16.05 -8.79
C PRO A 129 0.03 -16.50 -9.66
N THR A 130 -0.89 -15.57 -9.95
CA THR A 130 -2.02 -15.81 -10.85
C THR A 130 -1.81 -15.12 -12.20
N ASP A 131 -2.66 -15.47 -13.18
CA ASP A 131 -2.72 -14.75 -14.45
C ASP A 131 -3.70 -13.55 -14.39
N ASN A 132 -4.12 -13.15 -13.19
CA ASN A 132 -5.04 -12.05 -12.92
C ASN A 132 -4.28 -10.79 -12.50
N GLY A 133 -4.86 -9.62 -12.72
CA GLY A 133 -4.27 -8.34 -12.34
C GLY A 133 -2.95 -8.02 -13.05
N LEU A 134 -2.74 -8.54 -14.27
CA LEU A 134 -1.47 -8.45 -14.97
C LEU A 134 -1.14 -7.03 -15.44
N THR A 135 0.09 -6.61 -15.15
CA THR A 135 0.82 -5.53 -15.81
C THR A 135 2.14 -6.08 -16.36
N GLU A 136 3.01 -5.25 -16.94
CA GLU A 136 4.35 -5.69 -17.33
C GLU A 136 5.19 -6.20 -16.15
N ALA A 137 4.93 -5.70 -14.95
CA ALA A 137 5.62 -6.09 -13.72
C ALA A 137 5.16 -7.44 -13.13
N GLY A 138 3.99 -7.93 -13.50
CA GLY A 138 3.39 -9.16 -12.96
C GLY A 138 1.93 -8.97 -12.59
N GLY A 139 1.38 -9.92 -11.83
CA GLY A 139 -0.03 -9.96 -11.44
C GLY A 139 -0.24 -10.16 -9.95
N ASP A 140 -1.46 -10.54 -9.62
CA ASP A 140 -1.89 -10.87 -8.26
C ASP A 140 -1.23 -12.15 -7.75
N TYR A 141 -1.11 -12.28 -6.44
CA TYR A 141 -0.64 -13.49 -5.80
C TYR A 141 -1.20 -13.64 -4.38
N TYR A 142 -1.04 -14.82 -3.78
CA TYR A 142 -1.47 -15.04 -2.39
C TYR A 142 -0.58 -16.06 -1.68
N TYR A 143 -0.64 -16.06 -0.35
CA TYR A 143 0.06 -17.02 0.50
C TYR A 143 -0.59 -17.14 1.87
N SER A 144 -0.40 -18.28 2.54
CA SER A 144 -0.77 -18.47 3.93
C SER A 144 0.48 -18.46 4.82
N TYR A 145 0.36 -17.84 6.00
CA TYR A 145 1.38 -17.89 7.04
C TYR A 145 0.73 -17.81 8.42
N GLY A 146 1.02 -18.77 9.30
CA GLY A 146 0.36 -18.90 10.60
C GLY A 146 -1.16 -19.01 10.41
N ASP A 147 -1.91 -18.19 11.13
CA ASP A 147 -3.38 -18.16 11.09
C ASP A 147 -3.93 -17.22 9.99
N GLY A 148 -3.07 -16.67 9.13
CA GLY A 148 -3.42 -15.69 8.11
C GLY A 148 -3.33 -16.18 6.69
N LEU A 149 -4.33 -15.82 5.88
CA LEU A 149 -4.32 -15.81 4.43
C LEU A 149 -4.05 -14.38 3.96
N PHE A 150 -2.99 -14.21 3.19
CA PHE A 150 -2.55 -12.92 2.65
C PHE A 150 -2.76 -12.91 1.15
N ILE A 151 -3.48 -11.91 0.66
CA ILE A 151 -3.86 -11.75 -0.75
C ILE A 151 -3.28 -10.43 -1.23
N VAL A 152 -2.46 -10.44 -2.26
CA VAL A 152 -1.79 -9.27 -2.80
C VAL A 152 -2.32 -9.00 -4.20
N LEU A 153 -2.97 -7.86 -4.38
CA LEU A 153 -3.59 -7.46 -5.63
C LEU A 153 -2.76 -6.36 -6.30
N ASN A 154 -2.48 -6.54 -7.58
CA ASN A 154 -1.84 -5.53 -8.42
C ASN A 154 -2.88 -4.55 -8.94
N THR A 155 -3.28 -3.61 -8.12
CA THR A 155 -4.32 -2.62 -8.40
C THR A 155 -3.95 -1.57 -9.45
N ASN A 156 -2.76 -1.67 -10.07
CA ASN A 156 -2.45 -0.94 -11.31
C ASN A 156 -3.17 -1.52 -12.52
N ASN A 157 -3.68 -2.74 -12.43
CA ASN A 157 -4.69 -3.27 -13.33
C ASN A 157 -6.08 -2.98 -12.75
N TYR A 158 -6.92 -2.23 -13.44
CA TYR A 158 -8.23 -1.79 -12.95
C TYR A 158 -9.35 -2.82 -13.18
N ASN A 159 -9.04 -4.03 -13.66
CA ASN A 159 -10.03 -5.10 -13.87
C ASN A 159 -10.38 -5.81 -12.54
N VAL A 160 -11.30 -5.25 -11.80
CA VAL A 160 -11.73 -5.78 -10.50
C VAL A 160 -12.28 -7.22 -10.60
N ALA A 161 -12.80 -7.64 -11.75
CA ALA A 161 -13.27 -9.01 -11.92
C ALA A 161 -12.11 -10.03 -11.81
N GLU A 162 -10.93 -9.71 -12.34
CA GLU A 162 -9.73 -10.54 -12.20
C GLU A 162 -9.28 -10.61 -10.72
N HIS A 163 -9.25 -9.48 -10.02
CA HIS A 163 -8.94 -9.45 -8.58
C HIS A 163 -9.92 -10.28 -7.76
N ALA A 164 -11.22 -10.26 -8.10
CA ALA A 164 -12.21 -11.10 -7.44
C ALA A 164 -11.97 -12.60 -7.66
N GLU A 165 -11.50 -13.00 -8.85
CA GLU A 165 -11.07 -14.38 -9.13
C GLU A 165 -9.88 -14.79 -8.27
N THR A 166 -8.85 -13.93 -8.15
CA THR A 166 -7.71 -14.17 -7.26
C THR A 166 -8.15 -14.33 -5.80
N ILE A 167 -9.03 -13.47 -5.29
CA ILE A 167 -9.55 -13.58 -3.93
C ILE A 167 -10.31 -14.91 -3.75
N GLN A 168 -11.13 -15.29 -4.73
CA GLN A 168 -11.84 -16.56 -4.69
C GLN A 168 -10.89 -17.76 -4.63
N GLU A 169 -9.86 -17.79 -5.46
CA GLU A 169 -8.86 -18.85 -5.47
C GLU A 169 -8.09 -18.90 -4.14
N ALA A 170 -7.66 -17.75 -3.62
CA ALA A 170 -6.96 -17.66 -2.36
C ALA A 170 -7.80 -18.21 -1.20
N VAL A 171 -9.05 -17.76 -1.06
CA VAL A 171 -9.97 -18.22 -0.02
C VAL A 171 -10.29 -19.71 -0.17
N ALA A 172 -10.40 -20.21 -1.40
CA ALA A 172 -10.59 -21.63 -1.65
C ALA A 172 -9.36 -22.48 -1.28
N SER A 173 -8.16 -21.91 -1.38
CA SER A 173 -6.90 -22.59 -1.04
C SER A 173 -6.70 -22.75 0.47
N ASP A 174 -7.19 -21.80 1.27
CA ASP A 174 -7.13 -21.84 2.74
C ASP A 174 -8.43 -21.30 3.36
N PRO A 175 -9.51 -22.11 3.29
CA PRO A 175 -10.82 -21.73 3.84
C PRO A 175 -10.83 -21.66 5.37
N SER A 176 -9.79 -22.18 6.02
CA SER A 176 -9.67 -22.25 7.49
C SER A 176 -8.86 -21.09 8.07
N ALA A 177 -8.27 -20.24 7.26
CA ALA A 177 -7.54 -19.07 7.74
C ALA A 177 -8.43 -18.21 8.64
N THR A 178 -7.94 -17.89 9.83
CA THR A 178 -8.65 -17.04 10.77
C THR A 178 -8.68 -15.60 10.29
N TRP A 179 -7.58 -15.15 9.71
CA TRP A 179 -7.40 -13.77 9.24
C TRP A 179 -7.27 -13.75 7.72
N ARG A 180 -8.02 -12.89 7.07
CA ARG A 180 -7.91 -12.59 5.64
C ARG A 180 -7.42 -11.17 5.46
N VAL A 181 -6.17 -11.03 5.04
CA VAL A 181 -5.50 -9.74 4.88
C VAL A 181 -5.25 -9.49 3.40
N VAL A 182 -5.76 -8.40 2.88
CA VAL A 182 -5.49 -7.94 1.51
C VAL A 182 -4.42 -6.86 1.56
N THR A 183 -3.48 -6.88 0.63
CA THR A 183 -2.55 -5.77 0.39
C THR A 183 -2.75 -5.26 -1.03
N ILE A 184 -2.95 -3.96 -1.16
CA ILE A 184 -3.04 -3.21 -2.41
C ILE A 184 -2.08 -2.02 -2.35
N HIS A 185 -1.75 -1.46 -3.50
CA HIS A 185 -0.93 -0.24 -3.49
C HIS A 185 -1.79 1.01 -3.34
N GLN A 186 -2.78 1.21 -4.21
CA GLN A 186 -3.66 2.37 -4.18
C GLN A 186 -4.47 2.41 -2.87
N ASP A 187 -4.57 3.58 -2.26
CA ASP A 187 -5.28 3.79 -1.02
C ASP A 187 -6.74 4.14 -1.26
N ILE A 188 -7.58 3.13 -1.35
CA ILE A 188 -9.02 3.33 -1.57
C ILE A 188 -9.74 3.98 -0.37
N TYR A 189 -9.12 4.01 0.81
CA TYR A 189 -9.55 4.74 2.00
C TYR A 189 -8.34 5.34 2.73
N GLY A 190 -7.73 6.36 2.14
CA GLY A 190 -6.61 7.08 2.70
C GLY A 190 -6.98 8.49 3.20
N SER A 191 -5.98 9.35 3.37
CA SER A 191 -6.15 10.74 3.80
C SER A 191 -5.09 11.71 3.23
N GLY A 192 -4.33 11.31 2.24
CA GLY A 192 -3.36 12.14 1.54
C GLY A 192 -3.99 13.02 0.46
N LEU A 193 -3.42 14.19 0.27
CA LEU A 193 -4.04 15.24 -0.56
C LEU A 193 -4.08 14.87 -2.05
N ASP A 194 -3.07 14.21 -2.58
CA ASP A 194 -2.98 13.98 -4.03
C ASP A 194 -3.71 12.73 -4.50
N HIS A 195 -4.08 11.80 -3.60
CA HIS A 195 -4.59 10.48 -3.99
C HIS A 195 -5.94 10.13 -3.34
N SER A 196 -6.10 10.34 -2.04
CA SER A 196 -7.27 9.84 -1.31
C SER A 196 -8.60 10.50 -1.64
N ASP A 197 -8.65 11.63 -2.32
CA ASP A 197 -9.86 12.36 -2.69
C ASP A 197 -10.15 12.34 -4.22
N THR A 198 -9.26 11.71 -4.98
CA THR A 198 -9.36 11.59 -6.44
C THR A 198 -9.01 10.17 -6.92
N ASP A 199 -7.78 9.92 -7.35
CA ASP A 199 -7.34 8.66 -7.98
C ASP A 199 -7.41 7.45 -7.04
N GLY A 200 -7.15 7.60 -5.75
CA GLY A 200 -7.35 6.54 -4.76
C GLY A 200 -8.79 6.04 -4.66
N MET A 201 -9.78 6.84 -5.09
CA MET A 201 -11.19 6.47 -5.09
C MET A 201 -11.61 5.61 -6.29
N ILE A 202 -10.80 5.50 -7.35
CA ILE A 202 -11.18 4.84 -8.62
C ILE A 202 -11.66 3.40 -8.42
N LEU A 203 -10.97 2.65 -7.56
CA LEU A 203 -11.30 1.24 -7.31
C LEU A 203 -12.29 1.03 -6.15
N ARG A 204 -12.56 2.05 -5.35
CA ARG A 204 -13.31 1.93 -4.09
C ARG A 204 -14.68 1.28 -4.26
N THR A 205 -15.49 1.82 -5.16
CA THR A 205 -16.88 1.36 -5.37
C THR A 205 -16.96 -0.07 -5.89
N GLN A 206 -15.90 -0.58 -6.50
CA GLN A 206 -15.86 -1.91 -7.11
C GLN A 206 -15.19 -2.95 -6.20
N LEU A 207 -14.08 -2.60 -5.52
CA LEU A 207 -13.34 -3.54 -4.66
C LEU A 207 -14.02 -3.78 -3.32
N THR A 208 -14.62 -2.75 -2.70
CA THR A 208 -15.20 -2.90 -1.36
C THR A 208 -16.31 -3.94 -1.28
N PRO A 209 -17.25 -4.06 -2.25
CA PRO A 209 -18.24 -5.14 -2.23
C PRO A 209 -17.63 -6.54 -2.37
N VAL A 210 -16.50 -6.65 -3.10
CA VAL A 210 -15.78 -7.92 -3.21
C VAL A 210 -15.15 -8.27 -1.87
N PHE A 211 -14.48 -7.33 -1.21
CA PHE A 211 -13.87 -7.55 0.10
C PHE A 211 -14.91 -7.97 1.15
N ASP A 212 -16.06 -7.29 1.20
CA ASP A 212 -17.17 -7.68 2.10
C ASP A 212 -17.67 -9.11 1.81
N SER A 213 -17.78 -9.49 0.54
CA SER A 213 -18.34 -10.79 0.14
C SER A 213 -17.43 -11.99 0.49
N TYR A 214 -16.15 -11.72 0.71
CA TYR A 214 -15.16 -12.74 1.08
C TYR A 214 -14.67 -12.59 2.54
N ASP A 215 -15.37 -11.84 3.37
CA ASP A 215 -15.05 -11.63 4.79
C ASP A 215 -13.57 -11.22 4.98
N ILE A 216 -13.10 -10.22 4.23
CA ILE A 216 -11.77 -9.65 4.43
C ILE A 216 -11.76 -8.88 5.75
N ASP A 217 -10.73 -9.06 6.56
CA ASP A 217 -10.61 -8.41 7.88
C ASP A 217 -9.85 -7.09 7.82
N VAL A 218 -8.77 -7.07 7.03
CA VAL A 218 -7.83 -5.94 6.97
C VAL A 218 -7.37 -5.72 5.55
N VAL A 219 -7.30 -4.45 5.13
CA VAL A 219 -6.69 -4.01 3.88
C VAL A 219 -5.52 -3.09 4.21
N LEU A 220 -4.33 -3.46 3.73
CA LEU A 220 -3.09 -2.71 3.87
C LEU A 220 -2.79 -1.97 2.57
N GLN A 221 -2.54 -0.68 2.63
CA GLN A 221 -2.43 0.23 1.50
C GLN A 221 -1.13 1.06 1.57
N GLY A 222 -0.68 1.59 0.44
CA GLY A 222 0.44 2.53 0.31
C GLY A 222 0.01 3.81 -0.39
N HIS A 223 0.82 4.28 -1.35
CA HIS A 223 0.55 5.32 -2.35
C HIS A 223 0.46 6.76 -1.81
N ASP A 224 -0.22 6.96 -0.72
CA ASP A 224 -0.56 8.26 -0.14
C ASP A 224 0.61 8.97 0.56
N HIS A 225 1.68 8.23 0.87
CA HIS A 225 2.84 8.73 1.64
C HIS A 225 2.44 9.50 2.91
N THR A 226 1.27 9.17 3.46
CA THR A 226 0.76 9.63 4.75
C THR A 226 0.33 8.43 5.58
N TYR A 227 0.23 8.57 6.89
CA TYR A 227 -0.38 7.54 7.71
C TYR A 227 -1.87 7.81 7.88
N SER A 228 -2.68 6.80 7.65
CA SER A 228 -4.07 6.81 8.08
C SER A 228 -4.57 5.42 8.52
N ARG A 229 -5.49 5.43 9.46
CA ARG A 229 -6.26 4.28 9.92
C ARG A 229 -7.74 4.62 9.90
N THR A 230 -8.54 3.76 9.29
CA THR A 230 -9.98 3.94 9.28
C THR A 230 -10.63 3.47 10.59
N LYS A 231 -11.88 3.82 10.78
CA LYS A 231 -12.83 3.08 11.60
C LYS A 231 -13.11 1.74 10.91
N MET A 232 -13.85 0.84 11.55
CA MET A 232 -14.31 -0.38 10.88
C MET A 232 -15.39 -0.01 9.87
N LEU A 233 -15.20 -0.41 8.59
CA LEU A 233 -16.06 -0.04 7.46
C LEU A 233 -16.62 -1.28 6.79
N TYR A 234 -17.90 -1.23 6.37
CA TYR A 234 -18.51 -2.21 5.48
C TYR A 234 -19.38 -1.48 4.44
N GLY A 235 -19.74 -2.15 3.35
CA GLY A 235 -20.52 -1.54 2.28
C GLY A 235 -21.91 -1.08 2.74
N ASP A 236 -22.44 -0.06 2.10
CA ASP A 236 -23.76 0.50 2.43
C ASP A 236 -24.93 -0.31 1.87
N GLY A 237 -24.64 -1.42 1.16
CA GLY A 237 -25.62 -2.31 0.55
C GLY A 237 -26.27 -1.77 -0.72
N GLN A 238 -25.73 -0.67 -1.29
CA GLN A 238 -26.19 -0.10 -2.56
C GLN A 238 -25.29 -0.56 -3.70
N VAL A 239 -25.77 -0.35 -4.92
CA VAL A 239 -24.98 -0.54 -6.15
C VAL A 239 -24.47 0.83 -6.58
N HIS A 240 -23.18 0.95 -6.68
CA HIS A 240 -22.50 2.17 -7.11
C HIS A 240 -21.93 2.03 -8.52
N SER A 241 -21.59 3.16 -9.15
CA SER A 241 -20.90 3.17 -10.44
C SER A 241 -19.49 2.60 -10.30
N GLY A 242 -19.01 1.92 -11.35
CA GLY A 242 -17.60 1.56 -11.50
C GLY A 242 -16.84 2.69 -12.20
N TYR A 243 -15.59 2.87 -11.82
CA TYR A 243 -14.70 3.88 -12.40
C TYR A 243 -13.37 3.25 -12.79
N GLU A 244 -12.69 3.84 -13.78
CA GLU A 244 -11.36 3.42 -14.21
C GLU A 244 -10.57 4.61 -14.78
N PHE A 245 -9.24 4.46 -14.90
CA PHE A 245 -8.42 5.27 -15.79
C PHE A 245 -8.35 4.63 -17.17
N ARG A 246 -8.19 5.44 -18.20
CA ARG A 246 -7.88 4.98 -19.56
C ARG A 246 -6.44 5.32 -19.90
N LEU A 247 -5.89 4.61 -20.88
CA LEU A 247 -4.61 5.00 -21.45
C LEU A 247 -4.76 6.37 -22.13
N ASN A 248 -3.71 7.17 -22.02
CA ASN A 248 -3.58 8.41 -22.78
C ASN A 248 -3.62 8.16 -24.30
N GLU A 249 -3.68 9.22 -25.12
CA GLU A 249 -3.85 9.09 -26.58
C GLU A 249 -2.77 8.26 -27.28
N ASP A 250 -1.54 8.24 -26.75
CA ASP A 250 -0.43 7.47 -27.34
C ASP A 250 -0.27 6.07 -26.71
N GLY A 251 -1.08 5.75 -25.70
CA GLY A 251 -1.09 4.45 -25.03
C GLY A 251 0.14 4.17 -24.15
N SER A 252 0.95 5.20 -23.86
CA SER A 252 2.20 5.05 -23.10
C SER A 252 2.02 5.08 -21.58
N ASP A 253 0.90 5.63 -21.08
CA ASP A 253 0.59 5.79 -19.68
C ASP A 253 -0.92 5.97 -19.49
N TYR A 254 -1.40 5.99 -18.26
CA TYR A 254 -2.77 6.34 -17.95
C TYR A 254 -3.02 7.86 -18.08
N ASP A 255 -4.26 8.21 -18.39
CA ASP A 255 -4.77 9.58 -18.28
C ASP A 255 -5.12 9.85 -16.81
N TRP A 256 -4.15 10.30 -16.04
CA TRP A 256 -4.28 10.56 -14.60
C TRP A 256 -5.14 11.78 -14.27
N ASP A 257 -5.45 12.61 -15.27
CA ASP A 257 -6.26 13.81 -15.09
C ASP A 257 -7.77 13.52 -15.13
N HIS A 258 -8.17 12.31 -15.61
CA HIS A 258 -9.57 11.95 -15.77
C HIS A 258 -9.89 10.53 -15.28
N ALA A 259 -10.88 10.42 -14.41
CA ALA A 259 -11.61 9.18 -14.19
C ALA A 259 -12.69 9.00 -15.28
N TYR A 260 -13.11 7.76 -15.50
CA TYR A 260 -14.18 7.41 -16.43
C TYR A 260 -15.20 6.50 -15.74
N ASN A 261 -16.47 6.84 -15.88
CA ASN A 261 -17.55 5.94 -15.48
C ASN A 261 -17.62 4.75 -16.44
N VAL A 262 -17.45 3.55 -15.92
CA VAL A 262 -17.36 2.31 -16.73
C VAL A 262 -18.64 2.07 -17.53
N ALA A 263 -19.81 2.35 -16.95
CA ALA A 263 -21.11 2.06 -17.59
C ALA A 263 -21.48 3.10 -18.67
N SER A 264 -21.27 4.40 -18.43
CA SER A 264 -21.61 5.46 -19.36
C SER A 264 -20.48 5.84 -20.31
N GLY A 265 -19.22 5.56 -19.94
CA GLY A 265 -18.02 6.04 -20.64
C GLY A 265 -17.79 7.54 -20.50
N GLU A 266 -18.52 8.21 -19.60
CA GLU A 266 -18.39 9.63 -19.33
C GLU A 266 -17.07 9.95 -18.61
N SER A 267 -16.34 10.94 -19.12
CA SER A 267 -15.09 11.40 -18.50
C SER A 267 -15.37 12.37 -17.36
N ILE A 268 -14.64 12.21 -16.28
CA ILE A 268 -14.74 13.01 -15.05
C ILE A 268 -13.37 13.64 -14.80
N PRO A 269 -13.21 14.97 -14.97
CA PRO A 269 -11.96 15.63 -14.65
C PRO A 269 -11.70 15.55 -13.14
N LEU A 270 -10.51 15.07 -12.74
CA LEU A 270 -10.13 14.96 -11.32
C LEU A 270 -9.62 16.29 -10.75
N ALA A 271 -9.18 17.22 -11.63
CA ALA A 271 -8.77 18.58 -11.29
C ALA A 271 -9.42 19.57 -12.27
N PRO A 272 -10.75 19.82 -12.18
CA PRO A 272 -11.44 20.71 -13.12
C PRO A 272 -10.86 22.14 -13.06
N GLU A 273 -10.75 22.79 -14.22
CA GLU A 273 -10.27 24.17 -14.32
C GLU A 273 -11.20 25.16 -13.59
N GLU A 274 -10.64 26.29 -13.16
CA GLU A 274 -11.44 27.36 -12.54
C GLU A 274 -12.51 27.87 -13.52
N GLY A 275 -13.78 27.75 -13.13
CA GLY A 275 -14.95 28.14 -13.96
C GLY A 275 -15.53 26.99 -14.79
N ASP A 276 -14.97 25.78 -14.74
CA ASP A 276 -15.60 24.58 -15.30
C ASP A 276 -16.66 24.03 -14.32
N GLU A 277 -17.85 24.63 -14.36
CA GLU A 277 -18.99 24.23 -13.50
C GLU A 277 -19.42 22.76 -13.78
N ALA A 278 -19.31 22.31 -15.03
CA ALA A 278 -19.73 20.96 -15.41
C ALA A 278 -18.74 19.91 -14.89
N GLY A 279 -17.44 20.13 -15.06
CA GLY A 279 -16.39 19.29 -14.53
C GLY A 279 -16.41 19.22 -13.00
N ALA A 280 -16.58 20.35 -12.33
CA ALA A 280 -16.72 20.41 -10.88
C ALA A 280 -17.96 19.63 -10.38
N ALA A 281 -19.07 19.69 -11.11
CA ALA A 281 -20.26 18.91 -10.78
C ALA A 281 -20.04 17.40 -11.00
N ALA A 282 -19.33 17.00 -12.06
CA ALA A 282 -19.00 15.61 -12.33
C ALA A 282 -18.06 15.03 -11.25
N LEU A 283 -17.03 15.79 -10.86
CA LEU A 283 -16.14 15.41 -9.75
C LEU A 283 -16.91 15.27 -8.43
N ALA A 284 -17.78 16.22 -8.11
CA ALA A 284 -18.60 16.16 -6.89
C ALA A 284 -19.54 14.93 -6.89
N ALA A 285 -20.09 14.56 -8.05
CA ALA A 285 -20.90 13.35 -8.18
C ALA A 285 -20.06 12.07 -7.99
N PHE A 286 -18.87 12.00 -8.58
CA PHE A 286 -17.92 10.92 -8.38
C PHE A 286 -17.54 10.77 -6.88
N GLN A 287 -17.20 11.87 -6.22
CA GLN A 287 -16.85 11.84 -4.80
C GLN A 287 -18.05 11.43 -3.93
N ALA A 288 -19.27 11.87 -4.29
CA ALA A 288 -20.48 11.47 -3.57
C ALA A 288 -20.81 9.98 -3.74
N ASP A 289 -20.62 9.43 -4.94
CA ASP A 289 -20.83 8.00 -5.22
C ASP A 289 -19.82 7.11 -4.45
N ASN A 290 -18.64 7.65 -4.19
CA ASN A 290 -17.59 7.01 -3.40
C ASN A 290 -17.85 7.00 -1.87
N ASN A 291 -18.92 7.60 -1.38
CA ASN A 291 -19.43 7.41 -0.02
C ASN A 291 -20.21 6.09 0.11
N CYS A 292 -19.65 5.01 -0.43
CA CYS A 292 -20.26 3.69 -0.56
C CYS A 292 -20.09 2.80 0.69
N TYR A 293 -19.86 3.38 1.85
CA TYR A 293 -19.54 2.67 3.08
C TYR A 293 -20.50 3.00 4.23
N THR A 294 -20.54 2.10 5.19
CA THR A 294 -21.14 2.29 6.50
C THR A 294 -20.04 2.19 7.57
N ILE A 295 -20.01 3.17 8.47
CA ILE A 295 -19.11 3.14 9.63
C ILE A 295 -19.75 2.27 10.71
N GLU A 296 -19.07 1.20 11.10
CA GLU A 296 -19.52 0.35 12.19
C GLU A 296 -19.45 1.10 13.53
N ASN A 297 -20.49 0.95 14.34
CA ASN A 297 -20.55 1.59 15.64
C ASN A 297 -19.68 0.84 16.67
N THR A 298 -18.38 0.98 16.56
CA THR A 298 -17.39 0.46 17.50
C THR A 298 -16.84 1.58 18.39
N THR A 299 -16.38 1.24 19.59
CA THR A 299 -15.80 2.22 20.52
C THR A 299 -14.43 1.79 21.00
N GLY A 300 -13.51 2.75 21.10
CA GLY A 300 -12.14 2.51 21.56
C GLY A 300 -11.26 1.85 20.51
N ASN A 301 -10.09 1.40 20.93
CA ASN A 301 -9.06 0.84 20.07
C ASN A 301 -8.99 -0.70 20.11
N THR A 302 -9.99 -1.34 20.76
CA THR A 302 -10.17 -2.80 20.72
C THR A 302 -11.59 -3.10 20.29
N VAL A 303 -11.72 -3.82 19.19
CA VAL A 303 -13.00 -4.24 18.63
C VAL A 303 -13.11 -5.76 18.70
N VAL A 304 -14.31 -6.28 18.95
CA VAL A 304 -14.55 -7.72 19.12
C VAL A 304 -15.57 -8.18 18.08
N ASP A 305 -15.22 -9.19 17.30
CA ASP A 305 -16.03 -9.76 16.22
C ASP A 305 -16.67 -8.66 15.32
N PRO A 306 -15.87 -7.69 14.81
CA PRO A 306 -16.44 -6.64 13.96
C PRO A 306 -16.96 -7.23 12.65
N GLN A 307 -17.98 -6.59 12.09
CA GLN A 307 -18.46 -6.89 10.76
C GLN A 307 -17.64 -6.15 9.70
N GLY A 308 -17.13 -4.97 10.07
CA GLY A 308 -16.41 -4.10 9.14
C GLY A 308 -14.96 -4.51 8.93
N ILE A 309 -14.38 -3.95 7.88
CA ILE A 309 -12.99 -4.11 7.45
C ILE A 309 -12.16 -2.94 7.98
N LEU A 310 -10.93 -3.21 8.43
CA LEU A 310 -9.95 -2.19 8.78
C LEU A 310 -9.12 -1.85 7.53
N TYR A 311 -9.06 -0.56 7.17
CA TYR A 311 -8.14 -0.07 6.13
C TYR A 311 -7.01 0.74 6.77
N MET A 312 -5.79 0.47 6.34
CA MET A 312 -4.58 1.12 6.86
C MET A 312 -3.72 1.58 5.71
N THR A 313 -3.34 2.86 5.70
CA THR A 313 -2.41 3.42 4.72
C THR A 313 -1.05 3.68 5.38
N ALA A 314 0.00 3.14 4.79
CA ALA A 314 1.36 3.35 5.26
C ALA A 314 1.93 4.67 4.71
N ASN A 315 2.66 5.40 5.57
CA ASN A 315 3.50 6.51 5.14
C ASN A 315 4.83 5.99 4.58
N SER A 316 5.59 6.86 3.91
CA SER A 316 6.90 6.52 3.34
C SER A 316 7.85 5.89 4.36
N ALA A 317 8.31 4.68 4.05
CA ALA A 317 9.21 3.93 4.92
C ALA A 317 10.66 4.41 4.85
N SER A 318 11.08 5.01 3.74
CA SER A 318 12.41 5.61 3.60
C SER A 318 12.44 7.11 3.93
N GLY A 319 11.28 7.77 3.83
CA GLY A 319 11.20 9.22 3.91
C GLY A 319 11.69 9.93 2.64
N SER A 320 11.74 9.24 1.52
CA SER A 320 12.18 9.77 0.22
C SER A 320 11.22 10.80 -0.35
N LYS A 321 9.91 10.62 -0.10
CA LYS A 321 8.82 11.47 -0.58
C LYS A 321 7.68 11.49 0.43
N TYR A 322 6.98 12.61 0.53
CA TYR A 322 5.82 12.78 1.39
C TYR A 322 4.77 13.64 0.70
N TYR A 323 3.50 13.41 1.05
CA TYR A 323 2.38 14.27 0.69
C TYR A 323 1.78 14.95 1.92
N GLU A 324 0.99 15.99 1.69
CA GLU A 324 0.19 16.63 2.73
C GLU A 324 -1.09 15.83 3.01
N LEU A 325 -1.69 16.05 4.16
CA LEU A 325 -3.02 15.51 4.47
C LEU A 325 -4.10 16.37 3.81
N ILE A 326 -5.19 15.76 3.38
CA ILE A 326 -6.41 16.48 2.99
C ILE A 326 -6.83 17.40 4.14
N GLY A 327 -7.16 18.67 3.82
CA GLY A 327 -7.43 19.70 4.80
C GLY A 327 -8.55 19.34 5.79
N THR A 328 -9.63 18.71 5.31
CA THR A 328 -10.73 18.23 6.15
C THR A 328 -10.63 16.72 6.31
N GLN A 329 -10.51 16.25 7.54
CA GLN A 329 -10.49 14.82 7.82
C GLN A 329 -11.81 14.18 7.39
N GLN A 330 -11.71 13.10 6.62
CA GLN A 330 -12.85 12.29 6.21
C GLN A 330 -13.47 11.59 7.45
N ASP A 331 -14.77 11.37 7.42
CA ASP A 331 -15.50 10.79 8.56
C ASP A 331 -15.17 9.33 8.84
N TYR A 332 -14.71 8.58 7.82
CA TYR A 332 -14.25 7.21 7.96
C TYR A 332 -12.87 7.11 8.65
N VAL A 333 -12.07 8.17 8.66
CA VAL A 333 -10.73 8.17 9.28
C VAL A 333 -10.85 8.22 10.79
N ALA A 334 -10.26 7.24 11.47
CA ALA A 334 -10.13 7.21 12.94
C ALA A 334 -8.89 7.97 13.41
N ASN A 335 -7.75 7.78 12.75
CA ASN A 335 -6.50 8.50 13.02
C ASN A 335 -5.72 8.72 11.73
N ARG A 336 -4.97 9.81 11.66
CA ARG A 336 -4.07 10.14 10.55
C ARG A 336 -2.89 10.98 11.02
N SER A 337 -1.77 10.85 10.35
CA SER A 337 -0.57 11.61 10.71
C SER A 337 0.31 11.89 9.49
N GLN A 338 0.86 13.11 9.44
CA GLN A 338 1.97 13.46 8.58
C GLN A 338 2.94 14.34 9.35
N ASN A 339 4.06 13.78 9.73
CA ASN A 339 5.11 14.46 10.51
C ASN A 339 6.42 14.62 9.73
N TRP A 340 6.39 14.29 8.41
CA TRP A 340 7.56 14.36 7.52
C TRP A 340 8.72 13.50 8.03
N LEU A 341 8.39 12.36 8.61
CA LEU A 341 9.31 11.38 9.16
C LEU A 341 8.96 9.97 8.64
N PRO A 342 9.98 9.13 8.38
CA PRO A 342 9.72 7.75 7.97
C PRO A 342 8.98 6.99 9.07
N SER A 343 8.09 6.11 8.65
CA SER A 343 7.28 5.32 9.59
C SER A 343 7.21 3.85 9.19
N TYR A 344 6.78 3.02 10.14
CA TYR A 344 6.52 1.61 9.95
C TYR A 344 5.49 1.13 10.96
N SER A 345 4.84 -0.01 10.66
CA SER A 345 3.92 -0.66 11.59
C SER A 345 4.38 -2.06 11.94
N ILE A 346 4.14 -2.48 13.17
CA ILE A 346 4.28 -3.86 13.60
C ILE A 346 2.88 -4.46 13.79
N ILE A 347 2.59 -5.50 13.02
CA ILE A 347 1.39 -6.30 13.17
C ILE A 347 1.76 -7.52 14.01
N THR A 348 0.94 -7.80 15.02
CA THR A 348 1.04 -9.01 15.85
C THR A 348 -0.26 -9.79 15.71
N MET A 349 -0.17 -11.01 15.19
CA MET A 349 -1.32 -11.86 14.86
C MET A 349 -1.24 -13.19 15.60
N THR A 350 -2.36 -13.63 16.15
CA THR A 350 -2.58 -14.96 16.72
C THR A 350 -3.88 -15.54 16.14
N ASP A 351 -4.25 -16.74 16.55
CA ASP A 351 -5.52 -17.39 16.17
C ASP A 351 -6.79 -16.58 16.48
N SER A 352 -6.71 -15.61 17.41
CA SER A 352 -7.86 -14.84 17.89
C SER A 352 -7.64 -13.33 17.98
N ARG A 353 -6.42 -12.85 17.71
CA ARG A 353 -6.07 -11.43 17.85
C ARG A 353 -5.24 -10.95 16.69
N PHE A 354 -5.66 -9.83 16.09
CA PHE A 354 -4.87 -9.01 15.18
C PHE A 354 -4.63 -7.65 15.84
N GLN A 355 -3.39 -7.29 16.05
CA GLN A 355 -2.98 -6.03 16.67
C GLN A 355 -2.03 -5.29 15.77
N ILE A 356 -2.15 -3.95 15.69
CA ILE A 356 -1.24 -3.10 14.95
C ILE A 356 -0.75 -1.93 15.78
N ASP A 357 0.55 -1.68 15.71
CA ASP A 357 1.28 -0.60 16.37
C ASP A 357 2.09 0.17 15.33
N THR A 358 1.87 1.47 15.15
CA THR A 358 2.56 2.30 14.16
C THR A 358 3.50 3.30 14.81
N TYR A 359 4.71 3.39 14.25
CA TYR A 359 5.80 4.19 14.76
C TYR A 359 6.37 5.09 13.68
N GLN A 360 6.83 6.28 14.07
CA GLN A 360 7.74 7.13 13.29
C GLN A 360 9.15 7.05 13.85
N ILE A 361 10.15 7.34 12.99
CA ILE A 361 11.54 7.38 13.38
C ILE A 361 11.99 8.84 13.48
N LEU A 362 12.35 9.27 14.67
CA LEU A 362 12.80 10.63 14.93
C LEU A 362 14.22 10.85 14.37
N ASN A 363 14.60 12.13 14.23
CA ASN A 363 15.91 12.51 13.69
C ASN A 363 17.09 11.99 14.52
N ASP A 364 16.90 11.80 15.84
CA ASP A 364 17.89 11.23 16.75
C ASP A 364 17.99 9.70 16.70
N GLY A 365 17.12 9.05 15.93
CA GLY A 365 17.06 7.59 15.77
C GLY A 365 16.15 6.86 16.75
N THR A 366 15.53 7.58 17.67
CA THR A 366 14.52 7.00 18.54
C THR A 366 13.17 6.85 17.80
N THR A 367 12.27 6.07 18.33
CA THR A 367 10.94 5.84 17.79
C THR A 367 9.87 6.42 18.68
N GLU A 368 8.78 6.85 18.08
CA GLU A 368 7.59 7.32 18.76
C GLU A 368 6.35 6.73 18.10
N LYS A 369 5.37 6.30 18.89
CA LYS A 369 4.06 5.89 18.34
C LYS A 369 3.30 7.10 17.79
N ILE A 370 2.73 6.93 16.60
CA ILE A 370 1.89 7.96 15.95
C ILE A 370 0.40 7.66 16.04
N ASP A 371 0.05 6.47 16.51
CA ASP A 371 -1.32 6.07 16.84
C ASP A 371 -1.33 5.18 18.09
N ASP A 372 -2.48 5.10 18.73
CA ASP A 372 -2.71 4.10 19.78
C ASP A 372 -2.74 2.69 19.17
N THR A 373 -2.32 1.71 19.96
CA THR A 373 -2.46 0.29 19.56
C THR A 373 -3.90 -0.01 19.19
N PHE A 374 -4.12 -0.51 17.96
CA PHE A 374 -5.43 -0.98 17.55
C PHE A 374 -5.49 -2.50 17.53
N THR A 375 -6.60 -3.07 17.99
CA THR A 375 -6.74 -4.52 18.16
C THR A 375 -8.09 -5.00 17.67
N ILE A 376 -8.08 -6.05 16.83
CA ILE A 376 -9.28 -6.82 16.47
C ILE A 376 -9.19 -8.16 17.20
N ILE A 377 -10.30 -8.57 17.82
CA ILE A 377 -10.44 -9.87 18.50
C ILE A 377 -11.52 -10.67 17.81
N LYS A 378 -11.25 -11.93 17.47
CA LYS A 378 -12.21 -12.92 17.03
C LYS A 378 -12.43 -13.93 18.16
N THR A 379 -13.67 -14.13 18.54
CA THR A 379 -14.04 -15.03 19.67
C THR A 379 -14.48 -16.41 19.23
N LYS A 380 -14.53 -16.65 17.91
CA LYS A 380 -14.99 -17.93 17.31
C LYS A 380 -13.99 -18.47 16.32
#